data_f9ecf109ebf7a9ba44fe635a8e4c004e
#
_entry.id   f9ecf109ebf7a9ba44fe635a8e4c004e
#
_cell.length_a   1.000
_cell.length_b   1.000
_cell.length_c   1.000
_cell.angle_alpha   90.00
_cell.angle_beta   90.00
_cell.angle_gamma   90.00
#
_symmetry.space_group_name_H-M   'P 1'
#
loop_
_entity.id
_entity.type
_entity.pdbx_description
1 polymer ?
#
loop_
_entity_poly.entity_id
_entity_poly.type
_entity_poly.pdbx_seq_one_letter_code
_entity_poly.pdbx_strand_id
1 'polypeptide(L)'
;MEEGVQSGQEYLICSSMPSNGQTVDNYKKVAEQFNKAGEACKKLNLKFGYHNHDYEFDQENGKVLYDVLIENTDPAYVCMELDLGWVVASGKDPLDYFNRYPKRFPLWHLKDMDLAKKQSTEFGKGALNIKKMLDHSNESGLKYFFIEQEEYSSTPLESMKHNMKYLKKIKN
;
A
#
# COMPACT_ATOMS: atom_id res chain seq x y z
N MET A 1 -6.35 -9.49 17.64
CA MET A 1 -6.42 -10.62 16.67
C MET A 1 -7.70 -11.43 16.82
N GLU A 2 -8.06 -11.87 18.02
CA GLU A 2 -9.29 -12.67 18.27
C GLU A 2 -10.57 -11.92 17.85
N GLU A 3 -10.67 -10.63 18.15
CA GLU A 3 -11.79 -9.79 17.72
C GLU A 3 -11.90 -9.69 16.19
N GLY A 4 -10.76 -9.63 15.48
CA GLY A 4 -10.73 -9.65 14.01
C GLY A 4 -11.29 -10.96 13.45
N VAL A 5 -10.94 -12.09 14.04
CA VAL A 5 -11.48 -13.41 13.65
C VAL A 5 -12.99 -13.44 13.87
N GLN A 6 -13.45 -12.99 15.05
CA GLN A 6 -14.88 -12.98 15.40
C GLN A 6 -15.71 -12.08 14.49
N SER A 7 -15.11 -10.97 13.99
CA SER A 7 -15.77 -10.06 13.04
C SER A 7 -15.64 -10.50 11.57
N GLY A 8 -15.01 -11.63 11.29
CA GLY A 8 -14.88 -12.18 9.94
C GLY A 8 -13.84 -11.44 9.08
N GLN A 9 -12.87 -10.77 9.67
CA GLN A 9 -11.77 -10.14 8.94
C GLN A 9 -10.85 -11.18 8.31
N GLU A 10 -10.36 -10.90 7.12
CA GLU A 10 -9.33 -11.73 6.46
C GLU A 10 -7.91 -11.19 6.69
N TYR A 11 -7.78 -9.88 6.89
CA TYR A 11 -6.51 -9.19 7.00
C TYR A 11 -6.44 -8.38 8.29
N LEU A 12 -5.26 -8.34 8.87
CA LEU A 12 -4.85 -7.43 9.93
C LEU A 12 -3.69 -6.59 9.40
N ILE A 13 -3.90 -5.28 9.26
CA ILE A 13 -2.91 -4.38 8.68
C ILE A 13 -2.28 -3.52 9.77
N CYS A 14 -0.95 -3.46 9.78
CA CYS A 14 -0.21 -2.42 10.48
C CYS A 14 -0.19 -1.19 9.58
N SER A 15 -0.94 -0.16 9.98
CA SER A 15 -1.21 1.01 9.14
C SER A 15 -0.05 2.00 9.06
N SER A 16 0.89 1.95 9.99
CA SER A 16 2.05 2.85 10.00
C SER A 16 3.12 2.37 10.97
N MET A 17 4.33 2.84 10.76
CA MET A 17 5.44 2.79 11.72
C MET A 17 5.78 4.21 12.18
N PRO A 18 6.41 4.39 13.36
CA PRO A 18 6.92 5.69 13.76
C PRO A 18 7.88 6.24 12.70
N SER A 19 7.67 7.50 12.29
CA SER A 19 8.50 8.18 11.27
C SER A 19 9.91 8.54 11.78
N ASN A 20 10.20 8.34 13.05
CA ASN A 20 11.53 8.47 13.62
C ASN A 20 12.29 7.14 13.54
N GLY A 21 13.60 7.19 13.38
CA GLY A 21 14.43 5.98 13.29
C GLY A 21 14.38 5.30 11.91
N GLN A 22 14.36 6.09 10.86
CA GLN A 22 14.39 5.63 9.47
C GLN A 22 15.79 5.13 9.10
N THR A 23 16.12 3.91 9.56
CA THR A 23 17.41 3.26 9.31
C THR A 23 17.23 1.82 8.83
N VAL A 24 18.19 1.34 8.03
CA VAL A 24 18.22 -0.04 7.53
C VAL A 24 18.13 -1.05 8.67
N ASP A 25 18.87 -0.81 9.77
CA ASP A 25 18.89 -1.73 10.92
C ASP A 25 17.55 -1.75 11.66
N ASN A 26 16.88 -0.61 11.77
CA ASN A 26 15.55 -0.54 12.37
C ASN A 26 14.52 -1.28 11.51
N TYR A 27 14.54 -1.10 10.17
CA TYR A 27 13.64 -1.78 9.26
C TYR A 27 13.81 -3.30 9.27
N LYS A 28 15.04 -3.81 9.43
CA LYS A 28 15.26 -5.25 9.63
C LYS A 28 14.64 -5.75 10.93
N LYS A 29 14.81 -5.01 12.04
CA LYS A 29 14.19 -5.37 13.33
C LYS A 29 12.67 -5.37 13.24
N VAL A 30 12.08 -4.39 12.54
CA VAL A 30 10.64 -4.32 12.30
C VAL A 30 10.18 -5.51 11.44
N ALA A 31 10.94 -5.87 10.39
CA ALA A 31 10.63 -7.03 9.56
C ALA A 31 10.59 -8.34 10.38
N GLU A 32 11.51 -8.52 11.33
CA GLU A 32 11.48 -9.66 12.26
C GLU A 32 10.21 -9.66 13.12
N GLN A 33 9.77 -8.51 13.60
CA GLN A 33 8.54 -8.38 14.37
C GLN A 33 7.31 -8.68 13.51
N PHE A 34 7.30 -8.20 12.26
CA PHE A 34 6.22 -8.46 11.32
C PHE A 34 6.13 -9.95 10.94
N ASN A 35 7.26 -10.63 10.77
CA ASN A 35 7.28 -12.08 10.56
C ASN A 35 6.64 -12.83 11.75
N LYS A 36 6.96 -12.46 12.99
CA LYS A 36 6.33 -13.04 14.20
C LYS A 36 4.84 -12.73 14.27
N ALA A 37 4.44 -11.49 13.97
CA ALA A 37 3.03 -11.09 13.95
C ALA A 37 2.26 -11.85 12.85
N GLY A 38 2.83 -11.99 11.67
CA GLY A 38 2.25 -12.71 10.56
C GLY A 38 2.11 -14.21 10.83
N GLU A 39 3.12 -14.84 11.48
CA GLU A 39 3.01 -16.22 11.92
C GLU A 39 1.87 -16.41 12.95
N ALA A 40 1.74 -15.47 13.89
CA ALA A 40 0.66 -15.50 14.88
C ALA A 40 -0.72 -15.31 14.22
N CYS A 41 -0.84 -14.38 13.27
CA CYS A 41 -2.07 -14.19 12.49
C CYS A 41 -2.46 -15.45 11.71
N LYS A 42 -1.49 -16.10 11.06
CA LYS A 42 -1.72 -17.31 10.28
C LYS A 42 -2.31 -18.45 11.11
N LYS A 43 -1.92 -18.60 12.38
CA LYS A 43 -2.50 -19.59 13.32
C LYS A 43 -3.98 -19.35 13.59
N LEU A 44 -4.46 -18.14 13.36
CA LEU A 44 -5.85 -17.71 13.51
C LEU A 44 -6.58 -17.57 12.16
N ASN A 45 -6.01 -18.05 11.06
CA ASN A 45 -6.50 -17.87 9.69
C ASN A 45 -6.65 -16.40 9.25
N LEU A 46 -5.88 -15.50 9.86
CA LEU A 46 -5.72 -14.12 9.44
C LEU A 46 -4.45 -13.97 8.59
N LYS A 47 -4.45 -13.00 7.69
CA LYS A 47 -3.27 -12.55 6.96
C LYS A 47 -2.77 -11.24 7.58
N PHE A 48 -1.46 -11.13 7.78
CA PHE A 48 -0.86 -9.90 8.28
C PHE A 48 -0.27 -9.10 7.13
N GLY A 49 -0.45 -7.79 7.14
CA GLY A 49 0.13 -6.90 6.15
C GLY A 49 0.61 -5.57 6.72
N TYR A 50 1.40 -4.86 5.91
CA TYR A 50 1.90 -3.53 6.22
C TYR A 50 1.46 -2.54 5.14
N HIS A 51 1.01 -1.36 5.56
CA HIS A 51 0.66 -0.23 4.71
C HIS A 51 1.78 0.82 4.74
N ASN A 52 2.24 1.26 3.57
CA ASN A 52 3.29 2.27 3.42
C ASN A 52 2.74 3.70 3.28
N HIS A 53 3.60 4.65 3.65
CA HIS A 53 3.50 6.07 3.32
C HIS A 53 4.67 6.48 2.41
N ASP A 54 5.05 7.75 2.42
CA ASP A 54 6.17 8.27 1.64
C ASP A 54 7.54 8.02 2.29
N TYR A 55 7.62 8.08 3.62
CA TYR A 55 8.88 8.00 4.35
C TYR A 55 9.58 6.63 4.26
N GLU A 56 8.88 5.56 3.94
CA GLU A 56 9.50 4.25 3.68
C GLU A 56 10.32 4.23 2.39
N PHE A 57 10.10 5.19 1.51
CA PHE A 57 10.88 5.32 0.27
C PHE A 57 12.16 6.15 0.45
N ASP A 58 12.43 6.67 1.65
CA ASP A 58 13.70 7.26 2.01
C ASP A 58 14.83 6.24 1.88
N GLN A 59 16.06 6.76 1.75
CA GLN A 59 17.24 5.94 1.55
C GLN A 59 18.26 6.12 2.66
N GLU A 60 18.82 5.01 3.13
CA GLU A 60 20.01 4.99 3.95
C GLU A 60 21.10 4.13 3.29
N ASN A 61 22.30 4.70 3.11
CA ASN A 61 23.42 4.02 2.44
C ASN A 61 23.07 3.44 1.05
N GLY A 62 22.25 4.15 0.28
CA GLY A 62 21.81 3.74 -1.05
C GLY A 62 20.73 2.66 -1.08
N LYS A 63 20.18 2.26 0.06
CA LYS A 63 19.09 1.29 0.17
C LYS A 63 17.78 2.00 0.45
N VAL A 64 16.76 1.72 -0.33
CA VAL A 64 15.39 2.16 -0.05
C VAL A 64 14.86 1.36 1.14
N LEU A 65 14.35 2.03 2.15
CA LEU A 65 13.94 1.38 3.40
C LEU A 65 12.74 0.44 3.18
N TYR A 66 11.83 0.79 2.29
CA TYR A 66 10.71 -0.10 1.93
C TYR A 66 11.19 -1.41 1.29
N ASP A 67 12.22 -1.34 0.44
CA ASP A 67 12.83 -2.53 -0.16
C ASP A 67 13.43 -3.42 0.95
N VAL A 68 14.13 -2.81 1.91
CA VAL A 68 14.67 -3.53 3.07
C VAL A 68 13.56 -4.25 3.85
N LEU A 69 12.41 -3.60 4.07
CA LEU A 69 11.28 -4.22 4.75
C LEU A 69 10.73 -5.42 3.97
N ILE A 70 10.49 -5.26 2.67
CA ILE A 70 9.96 -6.32 1.81
C ILE A 70 10.91 -7.52 1.77
N GLU A 71 12.21 -7.28 1.59
CA GLU A 71 13.22 -8.31 1.44
C GLU A 71 13.51 -9.09 2.74
N ASN A 72 13.25 -8.50 3.91
CA ASN A 72 13.44 -9.15 5.21
C ASN A 72 12.14 -9.69 5.82
N THR A 73 11.00 -9.58 5.11
CA THR A 73 9.73 -10.20 5.51
C THR A 73 9.45 -11.47 4.70
N ASP A 74 9.01 -12.53 5.39
CA ASP A 74 8.62 -13.80 4.75
C ASP A 74 7.26 -13.64 4.04
N PRO A 75 7.17 -13.86 2.71
CA PRO A 75 5.91 -13.77 1.96
C PRO A 75 4.84 -14.78 2.41
N ALA A 76 5.22 -15.82 3.13
CA ALA A 76 4.26 -16.77 3.71
C ALA A 76 3.51 -16.21 4.93
N TYR A 77 4.02 -15.14 5.52
CA TYR A 77 3.49 -14.53 6.74
C TYR A 77 3.07 -13.07 6.57
N VAL A 78 3.78 -12.31 5.70
CA VAL A 78 3.58 -10.86 5.58
C VAL A 78 3.29 -10.50 4.13
N CYS A 79 2.18 -9.84 3.89
CA CYS A 79 1.89 -9.15 2.63
C CYS A 79 2.03 -7.63 2.78
N MET A 80 1.94 -6.91 1.67
CA MET A 80 1.96 -5.45 1.67
C MET A 80 0.61 -4.93 1.16
N GLU A 81 0.08 -3.93 1.85
CA GLU A 81 -0.97 -3.06 1.35
C GLU A 81 -0.31 -1.84 0.73
N LEU A 82 -0.16 -1.85 -0.60
CA LEU A 82 0.60 -0.80 -1.29
C LEU A 82 -0.28 0.43 -1.51
N ASP A 83 0.10 1.55 -0.91
CA ASP A 83 -0.46 2.84 -1.29
C ASP A 83 0.23 3.35 -2.56
N LEU A 84 -0.49 3.27 -3.69
CA LEU A 84 0.03 3.64 -5.00
C LEU A 84 0.31 5.14 -5.11
N GLY A 85 -0.46 5.95 -4.39
CA GLY A 85 -0.29 7.41 -4.36
C GLY A 85 1.02 7.81 -3.68
N TRP A 86 1.32 7.22 -2.53
CA TRP A 86 2.57 7.49 -1.83
C TRP A 86 3.80 6.98 -2.58
N VAL A 87 3.69 5.84 -3.30
CA VAL A 87 4.76 5.39 -4.21
C VAL A 87 5.07 6.45 -5.27
N VAL A 88 4.05 6.95 -5.95
CA VAL A 88 4.21 7.98 -7.00
C VAL A 88 4.70 9.30 -6.40
N ALA A 89 4.18 9.71 -5.25
CA ALA A 89 4.62 10.93 -4.55
C ALA A 89 6.09 10.87 -4.13
N SER A 90 6.62 9.67 -3.88
CA SER A 90 8.04 9.42 -3.59
C SER A 90 8.92 9.32 -4.85
N GLY A 91 8.36 9.59 -6.04
CA GLY A 91 9.08 9.54 -7.31
C GLY A 91 9.39 8.11 -7.80
N LYS A 92 8.64 7.11 -7.33
CA LYS A 92 8.79 5.70 -7.72
C LYS A 92 7.64 5.28 -8.64
N ASP A 93 7.84 4.22 -9.43
CA ASP A 93 6.78 3.60 -10.23
C ASP A 93 6.26 2.34 -9.50
N PRO A 94 4.96 2.26 -9.18
CA PRO A 94 4.39 1.05 -8.58
C PRO A 94 4.60 -0.23 -9.43
N LEU A 95 4.71 -0.10 -10.75
CA LEU A 95 4.97 -1.25 -11.63
C LEU A 95 6.35 -1.86 -11.39
N ASP A 96 7.35 -1.06 -11.02
CA ASP A 96 8.67 -1.59 -10.65
C ASP A 96 8.55 -2.48 -9.41
N TYR A 97 7.70 -2.13 -8.46
CA TYR A 97 7.42 -2.95 -7.27
C TYR A 97 6.70 -4.24 -7.64
N PHE A 98 5.69 -4.20 -8.52
CA PHE A 98 4.98 -5.39 -8.98
C PHE A 98 5.92 -6.37 -9.69
N ASN A 99 6.85 -5.85 -10.50
CA ASN A 99 7.83 -6.65 -11.23
C ASN A 99 8.92 -7.25 -10.32
N ARG A 100 9.44 -6.46 -9.38
CA ARG A 100 10.49 -6.92 -8.45
C ARG A 100 9.97 -7.86 -7.36
N TYR A 101 8.74 -7.64 -6.91
CA TYR A 101 8.14 -8.39 -5.81
C TYR A 101 6.76 -8.93 -6.21
N PRO A 102 6.68 -9.86 -7.19
CA PRO A 102 5.40 -10.34 -7.71
C PRO A 102 4.55 -11.00 -6.61
N LYS A 103 3.25 -10.73 -6.66
CA LYS A 103 2.25 -11.28 -5.70
C LYS A 103 2.41 -10.83 -4.24
N ARG A 104 3.26 -9.84 -3.96
CA ARG A 104 3.45 -9.32 -2.59
C ARG A 104 2.40 -8.28 -2.19
N PHE A 105 1.59 -7.75 -3.12
CA PHE A 105 0.69 -6.61 -2.93
C PHE A 105 -0.79 -6.99 -3.15
N PRO A 106 -1.38 -7.87 -2.31
CA PRO A 106 -2.78 -8.28 -2.47
C PRO A 106 -3.78 -7.17 -2.12
N LEU A 107 -3.33 -6.13 -1.46
CA LEU A 107 -4.13 -4.97 -1.07
C LEU A 107 -3.50 -3.70 -1.62
N TRP A 108 -4.35 -2.78 -2.10
CA TRP A 108 -3.92 -1.46 -2.53
C TRP A 108 -4.75 -0.36 -1.89
N HIS A 109 -4.10 0.76 -1.53
CA HIS A 109 -4.76 2.04 -1.51
C HIS A 109 -4.63 2.65 -2.91
N LEU A 110 -5.76 2.78 -3.58
CA LEU A 110 -5.90 3.44 -4.87
C LEU A 110 -6.12 4.93 -4.60
N LYS A 111 -5.02 5.67 -4.61
CA LYS A 111 -4.94 7.10 -4.27
C LYS A 111 -4.29 7.84 -5.43
N ASP A 112 -4.95 8.83 -6.01
CA ASP A 112 -4.35 9.71 -7.01
C ASP A 112 -3.74 10.94 -6.34
N MET A 113 -2.60 11.41 -6.83
CA MET A 113 -1.80 12.44 -6.18
C MET A 113 -1.51 13.62 -7.08
N ASP A 114 -1.82 14.83 -6.60
CA ASP A 114 -1.27 16.08 -7.12
C ASP A 114 0.16 16.23 -6.61
N LEU A 115 1.15 15.93 -7.45
CA LEU A 115 2.56 15.95 -7.05
C LEU A 115 3.07 17.36 -6.72
N ALA A 116 2.50 18.40 -7.31
CA ALA A 116 2.91 19.77 -7.04
C ALA A 116 2.53 20.20 -5.63
N LYS A 117 1.39 19.72 -5.14
CA LYS A 117 0.89 20.02 -3.80
C LYS A 117 1.25 18.95 -2.77
N LYS A 118 1.68 17.76 -3.22
CA LYS A 118 1.84 16.55 -2.40
C LYS A 118 0.55 16.19 -1.65
N GLN A 119 -0.56 16.25 -2.33
CA GLN A 119 -1.90 16.03 -1.78
C GLN A 119 -2.66 15.03 -2.62
N SER A 120 -3.55 14.27 -1.99
CA SER A 120 -4.48 13.41 -2.72
C SER A 120 -5.47 14.25 -3.53
N THR A 121 -5.95 13.68 -4.62
CA THR A 121 -6.91 14.35 -5.53
C THR A 121 -7.87 13.33 -6.13
N GLU A 122 -8.92 13.83 -6.78
CA GLU A 122 -9.87 12.97 -7.48
C GLU A 122 -9.19 12.23 -8.65
N PHE A 123 -9.61 11.01 -8.88
CA PHE A 123 -9.08 10.14 -9.93
C PHE A 123 -9.07 10.78 -11.31
N GLY A 124 -7.91 10.70 -11.97
CA GLY A 124 -7.64 11.29 -13.28
C GLY A 124 -7.26 12.76 -13.25
N LYS A 125 -7.13 13.36 -12.07
CA LYS A 125 -6.62 14.74 -11.90
C LYS A 125 -5.17 14.77 -11.43
N GLY A 126 -4.66 13.65 -10.94
CA GLY A 126 -3.31 13.50 -10.42
C GLY A 126 -2.36 12.78 -11.37
N ALA A 127 -1.28 12.28 -10.81
CA ALA A 127 -0.17 11.66 -11.54
C ALA A 127 -0.30 10.13 -11.71
N LEU A 128 -1.19 9.47 -10.94
CA LEU A 128 -1.34 8.01 -11.01
C LEU A 128 -2.17 7.60 -12.24
N ASN A 129 -1.56 6.80 -13.11
CA ASN A 129 -2.34 6.14 -14.18
C ASN A 129 -3.09 4.92 -13.64
N ILE A 130 -4.28 5.18 -13.08
CA ILE A 130 -5.10 4.17 -12.40
C ILE A 130 -5.45 2.99 -13.33
N LYS A 131 -5.78 3.26 -14.61
CA LYS A 131 -6.07 2.20 -15.55
C LYS A 131 -4.85 1.28 -15.73
N LYS A 132 -3.68 1.85 -15.96
CA LYS A 132 -2.44 1.08 -16.09
C LYS A 132 -2.16 0.21 -14.86
N MET A 133 -2.40 0.73 -13.65
CA MET A 133 -2.25 -0.05 -12.42
C MET A 133 -3.21 -1.25 -12.39
N LEU A 134 -4.48 -1.02 -12.69
CA LEU A 134 -5.50 -2.08 -12.71
C LEU A 134 -5.23 -3.14 -13.77
N ASP A 135 -4.69 -2.76 -14.94
CA ASP A 135 -4.28 -3.69 -16.00
C ASP A 135 -3.15 -4.65 -15.53
N HIS A 136 -2.35 -4.24 -14.52
CA HIS A 136 -1.26 -5.03 -13.92
C HIS A 136 -1.61 -5.62 -12.54
N SER A 137 -2.90 -5.66 -12.22
CA SER A 137 -3.39 -6.17 -10.93
C SER A 137 -3.01 -7.65 -10.68
N ASN A 138 -2.90 -8.44 -11.74
CA ASN A 138 -2.52 -9.84 -11.62
C ASN A 138 -1.06 -9.99 -11.17
N GLU A 139 -0.14 -9.17 -11.68
CA GLU A 139 1.29 -9.21 -11.34
C GLU A 139 1.51 -8.88 -9.86
N SER A 140 0.80 -7.88 -9.33
CA SER A 140 0.83 -7.51 -7.92
C SER A 140 0.23 -8.58 -6.99
N GLY A 141 -0.73 -9.38 -7.52
CA GLY A 141 -1.52 -10.34 -6.76
C GLY A 141 -2.75 -9.74 -6.10
N LEU A 142 -3.26 -8.62 -6.63
CA LEU A 142 -4.38 -7.86 -6.06
C LEU A 142 -5.60 -8.73 -5.75
N LYS A 143 -6.14 -8.55 -4.54
CA LYS A 143 -7.40 -9.12 -4.07
C LYS A 143 -8.44 -8.04 -3.81
N TYR A 144 -8.03 -6.99 -3.12
CA TYR A 144 -8.88 -5.86 -2.76
C TYR A 144 -8.14 -4.56 -2.96
N PHE A 145 -8.84 -3.51 -3.34
CA PHE A 145 -8.34 -2.14 -3.28
C PHE A 145 -9.33 -1.24 -2.56
N PHE A 146 -8.79 -0.23 -1.90
CA PHE A 146 -9.54 0.81 -1.20
C PHE A 146 -9.32 2.13 -1.92
N ILE A 147 -10.39 2.87 -2.19
CA ILE A 147 -10.26 4.24 -2.70
C ILE A 147 -9.95 5.12 -1.51
N GLU A 148 -8.79 5.75 -1.51
CA GLU A 148 -8.41 6.68 -0.47
C GLU A 148 -8.20 8.08 -1.03
N GLN A 149 -8.75 9.06 -0.32
CA GLN A 149 -8.57 10.47 -0.62
C GLN A 149 -8.69 11.25 0.69
N GLU A 150 -7.73 12.11 0.97
CA GLU A 150 -7.60 12.89 2.23
C GLU A 150 -7.95 14.35 2.01
N GLU A 151 -7.65 14.90 0.83
CA GLU A 151 -7.99 16.27 0.44
C GLU A 151 -9.05 16.24 -0.66
N TYR A 152 -9.97 17.18 -0.59
CA TYR A 152 -11.15 17.23 -1.45
C TYR A 152 -11.29 18.60 -2.12
N SER A 153 -11.51 18.60 -3.43
CA SER A 153 -11.81 19.85 -4.17
C SER A 153 -13.20 20.41 -3.86
N SER A 154 -14.09 19.58 -3.28
CA SER A 154 -15.44 19.92 -2.86
C SER A 154 -15.78 19.15 -1.57
N THR A 155 -16.88 18.42 -1.52
CA THR A 155 -17.19 17.54 -0.39
C THR A 155 -16.62 16.13 -0.58
N PRO A 156 -16.32 15.38 0.49
CA PRO A 156 -15.89 13.97 0.38
C PRO A 156 -16.85 13.13 -0.46
N LEU A 157 -18.16 13.36 -0.33
CA LEU A 157 -19.18 12.63 -1.09
C LEU A 157 -19.10 12.90 -2.60
N GLU A 158 -18.91 14.17 -2.99
CA GLU A 158 -18.82 14.54 -4.42
C GLU A 158 -17.52 14.00 -5.02
N SER A 159 -16.39 14.07 -4.31
CA SER A 159 -15.13 13.48 -4.75
C SER A 159 -15.24 11.97 -4.90
N MET A 160 -15.90 11.28 -3.96
CA MET A 160 -16.11 9.83 -4.07
C MET A 160 -17.04 9.47 -5.24
N LYS A 161 -18.08 10.24 -5.50
CA LYS A 161 -18.92 10.06 -6.71
C LYS A 161 -18.11 10.22 -8.00
N HIS A 162 -17.20 11.21 -8.04
CA HIS A 162 -16.27 11.40 -9.16
C HIS A 162 -15.38 10.17 -9.35
N ASN A 163 -14.74 9.70 -8.31
CA ASN A 163 -13.84 8.55 -8.33
C ASN A 163 -14.56 7.28 -8.81
N MET A 164 -15.75 7.03 -8.31
CA MET A 164 -16.56 5.90 -8.74
C MET A 164 -17.00 5.99 -10.22
N LYS A 165 -17.33 7.21 -10.70
CA LYS A 165 -17.64 7.44 -12.11
C LYS A 165 -16.41 7.21 -13.00
N TYR A 166 -15.24 7.68 -12.57
CA TYR A 166 -13.98 7.45 -13.26
C TYR A 166 -13.68 5.94 -13.39
N LEU A 167 -13.76 5.18 -12.31
CA LEU A 167 -13.54 3.73 -12.32
C LEU A 167 -14.52 2.99 -13.25
N LYS A 168 -15.78 3.36 -13.25
CA LYS A 168 -16.77 2.77 -14.18
C LYS A 168 -16.39 3.02 -15.64
N LYS A 169 -15.86 4.21 -15.95
CA LYS A 169 -15.48 4.58 -17.33
C LYS A 169 -14.26 3.79 -17.82
N ILE A 170 -13.26 3.53 -16.95
CA ILE A 170 -12.04 2.83 -17.37
C ILE A 170 -12.16 1.31 -17.40
N LYS A 171 -13.26 0.76 -16.86
CA LYS A 171 -13.56 -0.68 -16.93
C LYS A 171 -14.21 -1.11 -18.27
N ASN A 172 -14.74 -0.15 -19.01
CA ASN A 172 -15.33 -0.35 -20.35
C ASN A 172 -14.29 -0.05 -21.43
#